data_470d0b0edcee5386fa162ea0e6598a57
#
_entry.id   470d0b0edcee5386fa162ea0e6598a57
#
_cell.length_a   1.000
_cell.length_b   1.000
_cell.length_c   1.000
_cell.angle_alpha   90.00
_cell.angle_beta   90.00
_cell.angle_gamma   90.00
#
_symmetry.space_group_name_H-M   'P 1'
#
loop_
_entity.id
_entity.type
_entity.pdbx_description
1 polymer ?
#
loop_
_entity_poly.entity_id
_entity_poly.type
_entity_poly.pdbx_seq_one_letter_code
_entity_poly.pdbx_strand_id
1 'polypeptide(L)'
;VHTASLLANPEASLKANEARWNGYLRKVIRPDMPAKYNRVAAKSIVTLLSNWRSKRGALFHDGIVPSHAVSYFVGCWAWDCWRFSAAMASFYPELAKDNIRVMFDYQQPDGMIIDCIYPDASANNERDSKPPLAAWAVNEIYEHTHDTAFVREMYPKLLKYHKWWYAKRDHDKNHICEFGS
;
A
#
# COMPACT_ATOMS: atom_id res chain seq x y z
N VAL A 1 1.90 9.38 24.01
CA VAL A 1 2.73 8.39 24.73
C VAL A 1 4.05 8.14 23.99
N HIS A 2 4.02 8.03 22.66
CA HIS A 2 5.22 7.70 21.87
C HIS A 2 6.25 8.85 21.82
N THR A 3 5.80 10.10 21.74
CA THR A 3 6.68 11.29 21.63
C THR A 3 7.55 11.46 22.87
N ALA A 4 6.99 11.25 24.08
CA ALA A 4 7.74 11.39 25.32
C ALA A 4 8.88 10.36 25.45
N SER A 5 8.66 9.11 24.99
CA SER A 5 9.70 8.07 24.99
C SER A 5 10.83 8.37 24.01
N LEU A 6 10.53 8.97 22.86
CA LEU A 6 11.55 9.39 21.89
C LEU A 6 12.40 10.55 22.40
N LEU A 7 11.80 11.49 23.14
CA LEU A 7 12.50 12.63 23.73
C LEU A 7 13.32 12.25 24.97
N ALA A 8 13.00 11.15 25.63
CA ALA A 8 13.76 10.68 26.81
C ALA A 8 15.19 10.25 26.47
N ASN A 9 15.43 9.76 25.24
CA ASN A 9 16.76 9.44 24.76
C ASN A 9 16.89 9.75 23.26
N PRO A 10 17.13 11.00 22.90
CA PRO A 10 17.16 11.45 21.50
C PRO A 10 18.30 10.83 20.69
N GLU A 11 19.46 10.59 21.29
CA GLU A 11 20.59 9.96 20.60
C GLU A 11 20.30 8.51 20.22
N ALA A 12 19.73 7.73 21.12
CA ALA A 12 19.30 6.36 20.82
C ALA A 12 18.21 6.34 19.74
N SER A 13 17.28 7.29 19.78
CA SER A 13 16.22 7.44 18.79
C SER A 13 16.77 7.77 17.40
N LEU A 14 17.75 8.68 17.31
CA LEU A 14 18.44 9.02 16.05
C LEU A 14 19.19 7.81 15.50
N LYS A 15 19.96 7.12 16.33
CA LYS A 15 20.72 5.93 15.94
C LYS A 15 19.80 4.79 15.46
N ALA A 16 18.70 4.57 16.13
CA ALA A 16 17.69 3.59 15.70
C ALA A 16 17.06 3.97 14.36
N ASN A 17 16.76 5.25 14.15
CA ASN A 17 16.23 5.75 12.88
C ASN A 17 17.26 5.61 11.74
N GLU A 18 18.52 5.94 11.99
CA GLU A 18 19.59 5.75 11.01
C GLU A 18 19.75 4.27 10.62
N ALA A 19 19.76 3.38 11.62
CA ALA A 19 19.85 1.93 11.38
C ALA A 19 18.66 1.43 10.54
N ARG A 20 17.47 1.92 10.80
CA ARG A 20 16.24 1.62 10.03
C ARG A 20 16.37 2.04 8.57
N TRP A 21 16.76 3.29 8.31
CA TRP A 21 16.92 3.81 6.95
C TRP A 21 18.03 3.08 6.19
N ASN A 22 19.16 2.85 6.83
CA ASN A 22 20.26 2.07 6.26
C ASN A 22 19.82 0.62 5.97
N GLY A 23 18.91 0.07 6.79
CA GLY A 23 18.28 -1.24 6.55
C GLY A 23 17.50 -1.29 5.24
N TYR A 24 16.70 -0.27 4.94
CA TYR A 24 15.97 -0.15 3.68
C TYR A 24 16.91 0.04 2.49
N LEU A 25 17.85 0.96 2.59
CA LEU A 25 18.80 1.29 1.53
C LEU A 25 19.63 0.06 1.11
N ARG A 26 20.13 -0.72 2.07
CA ARG A 26 20.89 -1.94 1.79
C ARG A 26 20.14 -2.98 0.95
N LYS A 27 18.81 -2.97 0.98
CA LYS A 27 17.99 -3.91 0.20
C LYS A 27 17.81 -3.50 -1.25
N VAL A 28 17.98 -2.22 -1.58
CA VAL A 28 17.69 -1.68 -2.92
C VAL A 28 18.90 -1.08 -3.63
N ILE A 29 19.92 -0.63 -2.88
CA ILE A 29 21.16 -0.13 -3.49
C ILE A 29 21.97 -1.32 -4.01
N ARG A 30 22.34 -1.25 -5.27
CA ARG A 30 23.08 -2.29 -5.97
C ARG A 30 24.47 -1.76 -6.36
N PRO A 31 25.56 -2.35 -5.82
CA PRO A 31 26.93 -1.91 -6.15
C PRO A 31 27.30 -2.07 -7.65
N ASP A 32 26.65 -3.02 -8.32
CA ASP A 32 26.84 -3.30 -9.76
C ASP A 32 26.13 -2.31 -10.69
N MET A 33 25.31 -1.42 -10.11
CA MET A 33 24.55 -0.43 -10.89
C MET A 33 25.22 0.95 -10.87
N PRO A 34 25.12 1.71 -11.98
CA PRO A 34 25.60 3.10 -11.99
C PRO A 34 24.96 3.95 -10.87
N ALA A 35 25.77 4.83 -10.26
CA ALA A 35 25.35 5.66 -9.13
C ALA A 35 24.07 6.47 -9.37
N LYS A 36 23.78 6.87 -10.62
CA LYS A 36 22.55 7.58 -10.98
C LYS A 36 21.28 6.77 -10.67
N TYR A 37 21.29 5.45 -10.92
CA TYR A 37 20.16 4.58 -10.64
C TYR A 37 20.00 4.34 -9.13
N ASN A 38 21.11 4.16 -8.41
CA ASN A 38 21.08 4.05 -6.95
C ASN A 38 20.54 5.32 -6.28
N ARG A 39 20.84 6.52 -6.82
CA ARG A 39 20.22 7.77 -6.34
C ARG A 39 18.70 7.79 -6.56
N VAL A 40 18.24 7.31 -7.72
CA VAL A 40 16.79 7.21 -7.99
C VAL A 40 16.13 6.22 -7.03
N ALA A 41 16.72 5.04 -6.82
CA ALA A 41 16.20 4.04 -5.88
C ALA A 41 16.11 4.61 -4.44
N ALA A 42 17.17 5.28 -3.96
CA ALA A 42 17.15 5.92 -2.64
C ALA A 42 16.06 7.00 -2.55
N LYS A 43 15.93 7.85 -3.58
CA LYS A 43 14.88 8.89 -3.63
C LYS A 43 13.47 8.27 -3.64
N SER A 44 13.26 7.17 -4.34
CA SER A 44 11.96 6.47 -4.39
C SER A 44 11.55 5.96 -3.02
N ILE A 45 12.48 5.35 -2.25
CA ILE A 45 12.20 4.92 -0.87
C ILE A 45 11.83 6.11 0.01
N VAL A 46 12.62 7.20 -0.06
CA VAL A 46 12.33 8.42 0.71
C VAL A 46 10.95 8.96 0.37
N THR A 47 10.60 9.01 -0.91
CA THR A 47 9.29 9.50 -1.37
C THR A 47 8.15 8.64 -0.84
N LEU A 48 8.23 7.31 -0.98
CA LEU A 48 7.21 6.39 -0.47
C LEU A 48 7.04 6.54 1.05
N LEU A 49 8.12 6.43 1.81
CA LEU A 49 8.05 6.46 3.27
C LEU A 49 7.73 7.85 3.86
N SER A 50 7.99 8.94 3.13
CA SER A 50 7.52 10.28 3.52
C SER A 50 6.01 10.44 3.40
N ASN A 51 5.36 9.57 2.62
CA ASN A 51 3.91 9.52 2.46
C ASN A 51 3.24 8.43 3.31
N TRP A 52 3.98 7.85 4.26
CA TRP A 52 3.42 6.90 5.21
C TRP A 52 2.41 7.59 6.14
N ARG A 53 1.24 6.99 6.24
CA ARG A 53 0.18 7.35 7.18
C ARG A 53 -0.06 6.19 8.13
N SER A 54 0.21 6.43 9.42
CA SER A 54 -0.08 5.44 10.46
C SER A 54 -1.57 5.26 10.66
N LYS A 55 -1.96 4.05 11.00
CA LYS A 55 -3.35 3.71 11.37
C LYS A 55 -3.92 4.67 12.41
N ARG A 56 -5.11 5.18 12.15
CA ARG A 56 -5.86 6.08 13.05
C ARG A 56 -7.30 6.23 12.57
N GLY A 57 -8.22 6.44 13.52
CA GLY A 57 -9.64 6.60 13.18
C GLY A 57 -10.15 5.40 12.38
N ALA A 58 -10.66 5.65 11.19
CA ALA A 58 -11.17 4.63 10.29
C ALA A 58 -10.08 3.92 9.45
N LEU A 59 -8.81 4.29 9.55
CA LEU A 59 -7.71 3.51 8.98
C LEU A 59 -7.25 2.45 10.01
N PHE A 60 -7.58 1.18 9.76
CA PHE A 60 -7.28 0.08 10.68
C PHE A 60 -5.86 -0.48 10.51
N HIS A 61 -5.22 -0.19 9.37
CA HIS A 61 -3.83 -0.55 9.07
C HIS A 61 -3.03 0.68 8.62
N ASP A 62 -1.71 0.56 8.63
CA ASP A 62 -0.81 1.57 8.10
C ASP A 62 -0.87 1.58 6.57
N GLY A 63 -0.80 2.76 5.95
CA GLY A 63 -0.87 2.89 4.51
C GLY A 63 0.04 3.97 3.94
N ILE A 64 0.16 4.01 2.63
CA ILE A 64 0.86 5.06 1.90
C ILE A 64 -0.17 5.89 1.14
N VAL A 65 -0.12 7.19 1.33
CA VAL A 65 -0.97 8.14 0.62
C VAL A 65 -0.22 8.72 -0.59
N PRO A 66 -0.90 9.18 -1.65
CA PRO A 66 -0.24 9.79 -2.81
C PRO A 66 0.55 11.05 -2.45
N SER A 67 0.05 11.88 -1.53
CA SER A 67 0.74 13.10 -1.11
C SER A 67 0.16 13.65 0.21
N HIS A 68 1.03 14.11 1.10
CA HIS A 68 0.63 14.94 2.25
C HIS A 68 0.53 16.43 1.92
N ALA A 69 1.03 16.85 0.75
CA ALA A 69 1.04 18.27 0.36
C ALA A 69 -0.29 18.76 -0.22
N VAL A 70 -1.17 17.85 -0.63
CA VAL A 70 -2.46 18.18 -1.25
C VAL A 70 -3.58 17.58 -0.41
N SER A 71 -4.52 18.39 0.03
CA SER A 71 -5.54 18.03 1.02
C SER A 71 -6.40 16.83 0.68
N TYR A 72 -6.74 16.63 -0.59
CA TYR A 72 -7.54 15.48 -1.03
C TYR A 72 -6.70 14.21 -1.31
N PHE A 73 -5.36 14.31 -1.40
CA PHE A 73 -4.49 13.16 -1.60
C PHE A 73 -3.97 12.52 -0.29
N VAL A 74 -4.52 12.90 0.84
CA VAL A 74 -4.14 12.36 2.16
C VAL A 74 -4.88 11.07 2.54
N GLY A 75 -5.70 10.53 1.66
CA GLY A 75 -6.33 9.20 1.78
C GLY A 75 -5.50 8.10 1.12
N CYS A 76 -5.83 6.86 1.42
CA CYS A 76 -5.29 5.68 0.76
C CYS A 76 -6.13 5.38 -0.49
N TRP A 77 -5.55 5.56 -1.67
CA TRP A 77 -6.20 5.35 -2.96
C TRP A 77 -5.89 3.94 -3.48
N ALA A 78 -6.91 3.22 -3.93
CA ALA A 78 -6.76 1.81 -4.32
C ALA A 78 -5.69 1.60 -5.40
N TRP A 79 -5.73 2.39 -6.48
CA TRP A 79 -4.74 2.33 -7.56
C TRP A 79 -3.31 2.52 -7.06
N ASP A 80 -3.10 3.51 -6.20
CA ASP A 80 -1.80 3.85 -5.64
C ASP A 80 -1.35 2.78 -4.66
N CYS A 81 -2.25 2.30 -3.80
CA CYS A 81 -1.96 1.26 -2.83
C CYS A 81 -1.41 -0.02 -3.47
N TRP A 82 -1.98 -0.45 -4.59
CA TRP A 82 -1.45 -1.64 -5.30
C TRP A 82 -0.01 -1.44 -5.76
N ARG A 83 0.27 -0.32 -6.39
CA ARG A 83 1.59 0.00 -6.93
C ARG A 83 2.62 0.27 -5.84
N PHE A 84 2.22 0.98 -4.79
CA PHE A 84 3.09 1.26 -3.65
C PHE A 84 3.44 -0.02 -2.89
N SER A 85 2.48 -0.92 -2.71
CA SER A 85 2.71 -2.22 -2.06
C SER A 85 3.70 -3.08 -2.86
N ALA A 86 3.52 -3.19 -4.17
CA ALA A 86 4.46 -3.90 -5.03
C ALA A 86 5.88 -3.29 -4.95
N ALA A 87 5.99 -1.95 -4.97
CA ALA A 87 7.28 -1.28 -4.84
C ALA A 87 7.94 -1.49 -3.47
N MET A 88 7.15 -1.58 -2.38
CA MET A 88 7.67 -1.79 -1.02
C MET A 88 8.00 -3.24 -0.71
N ALA A 89 7.50 -4.19 -1.48
CA ALA A 89 7.65 -5.64 -1.24
C ALA A 89 9.11 -6.05 -0.99
N SER A 90 10.04 -5.47 -1.74
CA SER A 90 11.47 -5.79 -1.67
C SER A 90 12.19 -5.23 -0.44
N PHE A 91 11.73 -4.12 0.13
CA PHE A 91 12.46 -3.45 1.22
C PHE A 91 11.68 -3.31 2.52
N TYR A 92 10.36 -3.18 2.47
CA TYR A 92 9.50 -3.09 3.65
C TYR A 92 8.18 -3.87 3.47
N PRO A 93 8.24 -5.22 3.39
CA PRO A 93 7.08 -6.04 3.09
C PRO A 93 5.96 -5.95 4.11
N GLU A 94 6.24 -5.70 5.40
CA GLU A 94 5.18 -5.58 6.40
C GLU A 94 4.30 -4.35 6.14
N LEU A 95 4.88 -3.20 5.81
CA LEU A 95 4.10 -2.03 5.41
C LEU A 95 3.39 -2.26 4.06
N ALA A 96 4.00 -3.01 3.14
CA ALA A 96 3.35 -3.39 1.89
C ALA A 96 2.08 -4.22 2.13
N LYS A 97 2.13 -5.19 3.05
CA LYS A 97 0.96 -6.01 3.46
C LYS A 97 -0.13 -5.15 4.11
N ASP A 98 0.25 -4.27 5.02
CA ASP A 98 -0.69 -3.37 5.69
C ASP A 98 -1.36 -2.42 4.71
N ASN A 99 -0.62 -1.90 3.74
CA ASN A 99 -1.14 -1.03 2.69
C ASN A 99 -2.15 -1.77 1.77
N ILE A 100 -2.00 -3.09 1.55
CA ILE A 100 -3.02 -3.93 0.91
C ILE A 100 -4.25 -4.06 1.83
N ARG A 101 -4.04 -4.39 3.13
CA ARG A 101 -5.12 -4.61 4.10
C ARG A 101 -6.02 -3.38 4.22
N VAL A 102 -5.46 -2.15 4.24
CA VAL A 102 -6.24 -0.91 4.29
C VAL A 102 -7.38 -0.93 3.29
N MET A 103 -7.12 -1.30 2.04
CA MET A 103 -8.15 -1.29 1.00
C MET A 103 -9.19 -2.41 1.22
N PHE A 104 -8.75 -3.57 1.68
CA PHE A 104 -9.63 -4.72 1.93
C PHE A 104 -10.42 -4.63 3.25
N ASP A 105 -10.06 -3.72 4.16
CA ASP A 105 -10.86 -3.42 5.35
C ASP A 105 -12.25 -2.87 4.98
N TYR A 106 -12.35 -2.24 3.80
CA TYR A 106 -13.57 -1.64 3.28
C TYR A 106 -14.13 -2.38 2.04
N GLN A 107 -13.76 -3.65 1.89
CA GLN A 107 -14.36 -4.45 0.82
C GLN A 107 -15.86 -4.58 1.01
N GLN A 108 -16.62 -4.14 0.01
CA GLN A 108 -18.08 -4.17 0.05
C GLN A 108 -18.64 -5.61 0.07
N PRO A 109 -19.87 -5.80 0.53
CA PRO A 109 -20.51 -7.13 0.59
C PRO A 109 -20.57 -7.86 -0.75
N ASP A 110 -20.62 -7.14 -1.87
CA ASP A 110 -20.61 -7.73 -3.22
C ASP A 110 -19.20 -8.00 -3.74
N GLY A 111 -18.17 -7.48 -3.08
CA GLY A 111 -16.75 -7.69 -3.43
C GLY A 111 -16.02 -6.46 -3.94
N MET A 112 -16.72 -5.36 -4.21
CA MET A 112 -16.11 -4.11 -4.63
C MET A 112 -15.05 -3.63 -3.64
N ILE A 113 -13.95 -3.10 -4.15
CA ILE A 113 -13.00 -2.29 -3.38
C ILE A 113 -13.25 -0.83 -3.71
N ILE A 114 -13.49 -0.04 -2.69
CA ILE A 114 -13.78 1.39 -2.82
C ILE A 114 -12.54 2.17 -3.29
N ASP A 115 -12.78 3.34 -3.87
CA ASP A 115 -11.73 4.14 -4.51
C ASP A 115 -10.69 4.68 -3.52
N CYS A 116 -11.16 5.27 -2.43
CA CYS A 116 -10.28 5.96 -1.47
C CYS A 116 -10.79 5.84 -0.04
N ILE A 117 -9.87 5.67 0.91
CA ILE A 117 -10.14 5.52 2.34
C ILE A 117 -9.38 6.59 3.12
N TYR A 118 -10.09 7.26 4.03
CA TYR A 118 -9.55 8.31 4.89
C TYR A 118 -9.62 7.90 6.38
N PRO A 119 -8.87 8.56 7.27
CA PRO A 119 -9.03 8.40 8.72
C PRO A 119 -10.42 8.77 9.25
N ASP A 120 -11.15 9.62 8.54
CA ASP A 120 -12.56 9.91 8.72
C ASP A 120 -13.34 9.15 7.64
N ALA A 121 -14.09 8.14 8.04
CA ALA A 121 -14.85 7.31 7.12
C ALA A 121 -15.89 8.09 6.30
N SER A 122 -16.38 9.22 6.82
CA SER A 122 -17.34 10.08 6.07
C SER A 122 -16.75 10.70 4.80
N ALA A 123 -15.42 10.74 4.70
CA ALA A 123 -14.70 11.23 3.53
C ALA A 123 -14.38 10.12 2.50
N ASN A 124 -14.71 8.86 2.78
CA ASN A 124 -14.44 7.75 1.86
C ASN A 124 -15.19 7.92 0.54
N ASN A 125 -14.53 7.56 -0.56
CA ASN A 125 -15.21 7.44 -1.85
C ASN A 125 -15.63 5.99 -2.09
N GLU A 126 -16.91 5.70 -1.85
CA GLU A 126 -17.50 4.36 -1.98
C GLU A 126 -18.21 4.14 -3.32
N ARG A 127 -18.28 5.16 -4.19
CA ARG A 127 -19.01 5.09 -5.46
C ARG A 127 -18.20 4.42 -6.56
N ASP A 128 -16.90 4.69 -6.57
CA ASP A 128 -16.01 4.31 -7.66
C ASP A 128 -15.05 3.21 -7.20
N SER A 129 -14.45 2.51 -8.14
CA SER A 129 -13.36 1.58 -7.94
C SER A 129 -12.23 1.86 -8.93
N LYS A 130 -11.05 1.33 -8.68
CA LYS A 130 -9.87 1.51 -9.53
C LYS A 130 -9.45 0.17 -10.17
N PRO A 131 -8.64 0.21 -11.26
CA PRO A 131 -8.17 -1.01 -11.93
C PRO A 131 -7.64 -2.06 -10.95
N PRO A 132 -7.97 -3.35 -11.15
CA PRO A 132 -7.83 -4.42 -10.16
C PRO A 132 -6.42 -5.02 -10.11
N LEU A 133 -5.40 -4.24 -9.73
CA LEU A 133 -4.03 -4.71 -9.58
C LEU A 133 -3.72 -5.35 -8.22
N ALA A 134 -4.72 -5.54 -7.35
CA ALA A 134 -4.50 -6.09 -6.01
C ALA A 134 -3.85 -7.47 -6.02
N ALA A 135 -4.28 -8.38 -6.91
CA ALA A 135 -3.71 -9.71 -7.01
C ALA A 135 -2.24 -9.69 -7.45
N TRP A 136 -1.89 -8.81 -8.40
CA TRP A 136 -0.51 -8.58 -8.80
C TRP A 136 0.33 -8.08 -7.61
N ALA A 137 -0.15 -7.09 -6.86
CA ALA A 137 0.57 -6.55 -5.71
C ALA A 137 0.79 -7.61 -4.61
N VAL A 138 -0.21 -8.45 -4.34
CA VAL A 138 -0.07 -9.59 -3.40
C VAL A 138 0.95 -10.60 -3.90
N ASN A 139 0.97 -10.88 -5.22
CA ASN A 139 1.99 -11.76 -5.81
C ASN A 139 3.40 -11.17 -5.68
N GLU A 140 3.60 -9.88 -5.95
CA GLU A 140 4.90 -9.21 -5.75
C GLU A 140 5.38 -9.34 -4.29
N ILE A 141 4.48 -9.17 -3.32
CA ILE A 141 4.81 -9.38 -1.91
C ILE A 141 5.22 -10.84 -1.66
N TYR A 142 4.49 -11.81 -2.24
CA TYR A 142 4.80 -13.23 -2.10
C TYR A 142 6.16 -13.59 -2.69
N GLU A 143 6.47 -13.10 -3.90
CA GLU A 143 7.77 -13.36 -4.55
C GLU A 143 8.97 -12.90 -3.71
N HIS A 144 8.79 -11.82 -2.94
CA HIS A 144 9.84 -11.30 -2.06
C HIS A 144 9.88 -11.92 -0.66
N THR A 145 8.77 -12.49 -0.18
CA THR A 145 8.66 -12.93 1.22
C THR A 145 8.40 -14.41 1.40
N HIS A 146 7.83 -15.07 0.39
CA HIS A 146 7.28 -16.43 0.45
C HIS A 146 6.27 -16.63 1.59
N ASP A 147 5.58 -15.55 2.00
CA ASP A 147 4.58 -15.57 3.07
C ASP A 147 3.25 -16.16 2.59
N THR A 148 3.14 -17.47 2.68
CA THR A 148 1.92 -18.20 2.34
C THR A 148 0.75 -17.89 3.29
N ALA A 149 1.02 -17.44 4.50
CA ALA A 149 -0.02 -17.06 5.44
C ALA A 149 -0.74 -15.80 4.97
N PHE A 150 0.01 -14.79 4.50
CA PHE A 150 -0.55 -13.58 3.91
C PHE A 150 -1.35 -13.89 2.62
N VAL A 151 -0.82 -14.74 1.75
CA VAL A 151 -1.56 -15.17 0.55
C VAL A 151 -2.88 -15.86 0.94
N ARG A 152 -2.86 -16.74 1.92
CA ARG A 152 -4.06 -17.44 2.43
C ARG A 152 -5.09 -16.46 3.02
N GLU A 153 -4.63 -15.43 3.72
CA GLU A 153 -5.48 -14.33 4.23
C GLU A 153 -6.16 -13.58 3.10
N MET A 154 -5.41 -13.24 2.04
CA MET A 154 -5.89 -12.36 0.98
C MET A 154 -6.67 -13.08 -0.12
N TYR A 155 -6.39 -14.35 -0.39
CA TYR A 155 -6.97 -15.10 -1.49
C TYR A 155 -8.51 -15.06 -1.57
N PRO A 156 -9.27 -15.33 -0.49
CA PRO A 156 -10.73 -15.26 -0.55
C PRO A 156 -11.25 -13.86 -0.86
N LYS A 157 -10.57 -12.83 -0.37
CA LYS A 157 -10.90 -11.43 -0.61
C LYS A 157 -10.62 -11.03 -2.07
N LEU A 158 -9.47 -11.45 -2.60
CA LEU A 158 -9.08 -11.25 -4.00
C LEU A 158 -10.05 -11.94 -4.96
N LEU A 159 -10.43 -13.19 -4.65
CA LEU A 159 -11.40 -13.94 -5.46
C LEU A 159 -12.76 -13.25 -5.51
N LYS A 160 -13.20 -12.69 -4.38
CA LYS A 160 -14.44 -11.92 -4.29
C LYS A 160 -14.39 -10.64 -5.13
N TYR A 161 -13.26 -9.91 -5.08
CA TYR A 161 -13.03 -8.71 -5.87
C TYR A 161 -12.96 -9.04 -7.37
N HIS A 162 -12.27 -10.13 -7.75
CA HIS A 162 -12.22 -10.61 -9.13
C HIS A 162 -13.62 -10.93 -9.68
N LYS A 163 -14.45 -11.67 -8.93
CA LYS A 163 -15.83 -11.97 -9.32
C LYS A 163 -16.68 -10.71 -9.48
N TRP A 164 -16.47 -9.70 -8.62
CA TRP A 164 -17.18 -8.43 -8.73
C TRP A 164 -16.95 -7.75 -10.09
N TRP A 165 -15.70 -7.75 -10.59
CA TRP A 165 -15.38 -7.14 -11.88
C TRP A 165 -16.20 -7.74 -13.02
N TYR A 166 -16.20 -9.07 -13.15
CA TYR A 166 -16.98 -9.73 -14.19
C TYR A 166 -18.49 -9.62 -13.99
N ALA A 167 -18.95 -9.57 -12.74
CA ALA A 167 -20.39 -9.44 -12.46
C ALA A 167 -20.93 -8.02 -12.68
N LYS A 168 -20.08 -6.98 -12.55
CA LYS A 168 -20.50 -5.56 -12.50
C LYS A 168 -19.90 -4.69 -13.60
N ARG A 169 -18.84 -5.15 -14.26
CA ARG A 169 -18.06 -4.39 -15.23
C ARG A 169 -17.81 -5.12 -16.55
N ASP A 170 -18.52 -6.20 -16.81
CA ASP A 170 -18.59 -6.91 -18.07
C ASP A 170 -20.08 -6.89 -18.54
N HIS A 171 -20.51 -5.74 -19.05
CA HIS A 171 -21.93 -5.50 -19.34
C HIS A 171 -22.40 -6.26 -20.57
N ASP A 172 -21.57 -6.40 -21.59
CA ASP A 172 -21.86 -7.11 -22.83
C ASP A 172 -21.49 -8.61 -22.79
N LYS A 173 -20.93 -9.08 -21.65
CA LYS A 173 -20.54 -10.48 -21.37
C LYS A 173 -19.53 -11.04 -22.38
N ASN A 174 -18.62 -10.19 -22.83
CA ASN A 174 -17.54 -10.58 -23.74
C ASN A 174 -16.24 -10.99 -22.99
N HIS A 175 -16.27 -11.02 -21.65
CA HIS A 175 -15.14 -11.31 -20.74
C HIS A 175 -14.05 -10.24 -20.72
N ILE A 176 -14.36 -9.04 -21.18
CA ILE A 176 -13.51 -7.85 -21.08
C ILE A 176 -14.24 -6.84 -20.20
N CYS A 177 -13.70 -6.57 -19.00
CA CYS A 177 -14.32 -5.65 -18.07
C CYS A 177 -14.16 -4.20 -18.56
N GLU A 178 -15.28 -3.47 -18.60
CA GLU A 178 -15.27 -2.04 -18.90
C GLU A 178 -14.86 -1.25 -17.66
N PHE A 179 -14.06 -0.19 -17.90
CA PHE A 179 -13.71 0.78 -16.89
C PHE A 179 -14.50 2.06 -17.11
N GLY A 180 -15.21 2.48 -16.07
CA GLY A 180 -15.97 3.71 -16.05
C GLY A 180 -16.54 3.99 -14.68
N SER A 181 -16.80 5.24 -14.38
CA SER A 181 -17.45 5.71 -13.16
C SER A 181 -18.97 5.59 -13.27
#